data_4ea3e30c2f31f4eda10a2c1c0db8021d
#
_entry.id   4ea3e30c2f31f4eda10a2c1c0db8021d
#
_cell.length_a   1.000
_cell.length_b   1.000
_cell.length_c   1.000
_cell.angle_alpha   90.00
_cell.angle_beta   90.00
_cell.angle_gamma   90.00
#
_symmetry.space_group_name_H-M   'P 1'
#
loop_
_entity.id
_entity.type
_entity.pdbx_description
1 polymer ?
#
loop_
_entity_poly.entity_id
_entity_poly.type
_entity_poly.pdbx_seq_one_letter_code
_entity_poly.pdbx_strand_id
1 'polypeptide(L)'
;MKKFSLILFLTTFSLLGQNSAKTCEILSKINALVQQEHFRPKPVDDSLSVYVFDTFVDGLDGNRNLFTKAEYESLCKHRLLLDNYILKNDCSFMNDFVSVYQLALERKKRTLEKIQNEVLDYNSKDSVRFSKKNFPFDLVATDFERVWRKRVRLDILEDISKLGSNLDSITPHFAKLEKAAKAKVFETYLCKLNSILDSKKGLGYELQNDFLNIFCAYFDPHTNYFSLDAKTSFMSNLSTSGLSLGLNVTLNEKEEIVVSEIVPGGPADKTKKIEKDDVILKVSNKKGEEYLVSCAPLEKIGELIFSDANEQIELTIQKKNGNIQPI
;
A
#
# COMPACT_ATOMS: atom_id res chain seq x y z
N MET A 1 -0.14 37.33 -32.62
CA MET A 1 -0.32 36.86 -31.24
C MET A 1 -0.35 35.33 -31.21
N LYS A 2 0.78 34.68 -31.25
CA LYS A 2 0.95 33.19 -31.09
C LYS A 2 2.35 32.94 -30.57
N LYS A 3 2.58 33.00 -29.25
CA LYS A 3 3.78 32.52 -28.58
C LYS A 3 3.57 32.61 -27.05
N PHE A 4 2.74 31.75 -26.48
CA PHE A 4 2.68 31.60 -25.01
C PHE A 4 2.02 30.26 -24.61
N SER A 5 2.54 29.15 -25.11
CA SER A 5 1.99 27.84 -24.72
C SER A 5 3.05 26.73 -24.58
N LEU A 6 4.34 27.07 -24.38
CA LEU A 6 5.39 26.04 -24.37
C LEU A 6 6.22 25.98 -23.07
N ILE A 7 5.84 26.72 -22.02
CA ILE A 7 6.66 26.78 -20.79
C ILE A 7 6.09 25.97 -19.63
N LEU A 8 4.85 25.49 -19.71
CA LEU A 8 4.20 24.79 -18.55
C LEU A 8 4.48 23.28 -18.45
N PHE A 9 5.18 22.67 -19.40
CA PHE A 9 5.42 21.22 -19.42
C PHE A 9 6.80 20.79 -18.85
N LEU A 10 7.66 21.73 -18.51
CA LEU A 10 9.03 21.44 -18.06
C LEU A 10 9.21 21.36 -16.54
N THR A 11 8.21 21.78 -15.74
CA THR A 11 8.38 21.84 -14.27
C THR A 11 7.99 20.57 -13.53
N THR A 12 7.24 19.65 -14.12
CA THR A 12 6.82 18.39 -13.47
C THR A 12 7.91 17.32 -13.49
N PHE A 13 8.84 17.36 -14.44
CA PHE A 13 9.95 16.39 -14.53
C PHE A 13 11.00 16.58 -13.43
N SER A 14 11.14 17.79 -12.89
CA SER A 14 12.17 18.11 -11.89
C SER A 14 11.88 17.54 -10.49
N LEU A 15 10.60 17.34 -10.13
CA LEU A 15 10.21 16.83 -8.81
C LEU A 15 10.38 15.31 -8.68
N LEU A 16 10.16 14.57 -9.76
CA LEU A 16 10.36 13.12 -9.80
C LEU A 16 11.84 12.74 -9.64
N GLY A 17 12.73 13.48 -10.28
CA GLY A 17 14.17 13.23 -10.20
C GLY A 17 14.80 13.51 -8.83
N GLN A 18 14.28 14.47 -8.07
CA GLN A 18 14.84 14.81 -6.75
C GLN A 18 14.62 13.72 -5.70
N ASN A 19 13.45 13.07 -5.67
CA ASN A 19 13.16 12.03 -4.69
C ASN A 19 13.92 10.73 -4.98
N SER A 20 14.09 10.36 -6.25
CA SER A 20 14.87 9.19 -6.62
C SER A 20 16.36 9.36 -6.30
N ALA A 21 16.93 10.55 -6.54
CA ALA A 21 18.32 10.86 -6.21
C ALA A 21 18.60 10.71 -4.70
N LYS A 22 17.67 11.15 -3.85
CA LYS A 22 17.79 10.99 -2.40
C LYS A 22 17.75 9.52 -1.99
N THR A 23 16.90 8.70 -2.60
CA THR A 23 16.82 7.26 -2.33
C THR A 23 18.15 6.57 -2.62
N CYS A 24 18.78 6.89 -3.76
CA CYS A 24 20.06 6.30 -4.13
C CYS A 24 21.21 6.76 -3.24
N GLU A 25 21.22 8.02 -2.81
CA GLU A 25 22.18 8.52 -1.82
C GLU A 25 22.05 7.76 -0.50
N ILE A 26 20.83 7.56 -0.01
CA ILE A 26 20.57 6.78 1.21
C ILE A 26 21.02 5.34 1.02
N LEU A 27 20.68 4.72 -0.11
CA LEU A 27 21.07 3.34 -0.44
C LEU A 27 22.59 3.16 -0.42
N SER A 28 23.33 4.08 -1.04
CA SER A 28 24.80 4.06 -1.04
C SER A 28 25.37 4.19 0.37
N LYS A 29 24.80 5.05 1.21
CA LYS A 29 25.19 5.20 2.63
C LYS A 29 24.89 3.96 3.45
N ILE A 30 23.72 3.34 3.26
CA ILE A 30 23.36 2.09 3.92
C ILE A 30 24.32 0.99 3.50
N ASN A 31 24.62 0.88 2.20
CA ASN A 31 25.59 -0.09 1.72
C ASN A 31 26.96 0.08 2.37
N ALA A 32 27.50 1.30 2.42
CA ALA A 32 28.76 1.58 3.07
C ALA A 32 28.73 1.17 4.55
N LEU A 33 27.67 1.51 5.29
CA LEU A 33 27.50 1.14 6.68
C LEU A 33 27.45 -0.38 6.88
N VAL A 34 26.63 -1.09 6.07
CA VAL A 34 26.50 -2.54 6.16
C VAL A 34 27.83 -3.24 5.83
N GLN A 35 28.55 -2.81 4.81
CA GLN A 35 29.84 -3.38 4.46
C GLN A 35 30.91 -3.18 5.56
N GLN A 36 30.81 -2.09 6.31
CA GLN A 36 31.77 -1.75 7.37
C GLN A 36 31.42 -2.39 8.72
N GLU A 37 30.13 -2.34 9.11
CA GLU A 37 29.70 -2.62 10.50
C GLU A 37 28.93 -3.93 10.66
N HIS A 38 28.43 -4.54 9.55
CA HIS A 38 27.64 -5.76 9.67
C HIS A 38 28.52 -6.96 10.05
N PHE A 39 28.05 -7.79 11.00
CA PHE A 39 28.78 -8.95 11.49
C PHE A 39 29.24 -9.92 10.39
N ARG A 40 28.41 -10.07 9.35
CA ARG A 40 28.68 -10.93 8.20
C ARG A 40 28.19 -10.28 6.91
N PRO A 41 28.92 -9.29 6.38
CA PRO A 41 28.50 -8.62 5.15
C PRO A 41 28.52 -9.63 3.99
N LYS A 42 27.49 -9.57 3.15
CA LYS A 42 27.46 -10.28 1.87
C LYS A 42 28.04 -9.41 0.76
N PRO A 43 28.59 -10.01 -0.29
CA PRO A 43 29.08 -9.24 -1.43
C PRO A 43 27.94 -8.47 -2.12
N VAL A 44 28.29 -7.32 -2.70
CA VAL A 44 27.41 -6.52 -3.55
C VAL A 44 27.69 -6.95 -4.99
N ASP A 45 26.92 -7.90 -5.47
CA ASP A 45 27.07 -8.57 -6.77
C ASP A 45 25.71 -8.83 -7.45
N ASP A 46 25.72 -9.57 -8.55
CA ASP A 46 24.53 -9.98 -9.27
C ASP A 46 23.49 -10.70 -8.40
N SER A 47 23.92 -11.43 -7.35
CA SER A 47 23.00 -12.14 -6.45
C SER A 47 22.16 -11.17 -5.63
N LEU A 48 22.79 -10.08 -5.17
CA LEU A 48 22.07 -8.95 -4.54
C LEU A 48 21.11 -8.30 -5.54
N SER A 49 21.59 -8.04 -6.76
CA SER A 49 20.79 -7.38 -7.80
C SER A 49 19.51 -8.18 -8.09
N VAL A 50 19.64 -9.49 -8.31
CA VAL A 50 18.52 -10.40 -8.56
C VAL A 50 17.56 -10.44 -7.37
N TYR A 51 18.08 -10.62 -6.15
CA TYR A 51 17.27 -10.69 -4.95
C TYR A 51 16.42 -9.42 -4.75
N VAL A 52 17.07 -8.26 -4.80
CA VAL A 52 16.40 -6.97 -4.57
C VAL A 52 15.38 -6.69 -5.67
N PHE A 53 15.74 -6.87 -6.94
CA PHE A 53 14.84 -6.65 -8.06
C PHE A 53 13.62 -7.57 -7.98
N ASP A 54 13.82 -8.88 -7.87
CA ASP A 54 12.74 -9.86 -7.89
C ASP A 54 11.80 -9.66 -6.68
N THR A 55 12.37 -9.46 -5.49
CA THR A 55 11.58 -9.26 -4.26
C THR A 55 10.77 -7.97 -4.31
N PHE A 56 11.36 -6.89 -4.83
CA PHE A 56 10.69 -5.60 -4.93
C PHE A 56 9.53 -5.61 -5.93
N VAL A 57 9.76 -6.17 -7.11
CA VAL A 57 8.71 -6.26 -8.14
C VAL A 57 7.59 -7.22 -7.71
N ASP A 58 7.95 -8.38 -7.12
CA ASP A 58 7.00 -9.34 -6.57
C ASP A 58 6.16 -8.75 -5.43
N GLY A 59 6.75 -7.95 -4.57
CA GLY A 59 6.05 -7.28 -3.47
C GLY A 59 4.94 -6.35 -3.96
N LEU A 60 5.21 -5.63 -5.07
CA LEU A 60 4.26 -4.67 -5.63
C LEU A 60 3.20 -5.29 -6.54
N ASP A 61 3.50 -6.40 -7.19
CA ASP A 61 2.56 -7.11 -8.08
C ASP A 61 2.54 -8.63 -7.87
N GLY A 62 2.38 -9.05 -6.62
CA GLY A 62 2.28 -10.47 -6.26
C GLY A 62 1.12 -11.19 -6.96
N ASN A 63 0.06 -10.49 -7.34
CA ASN A 63 -1.10 -11.05 -8.04
C ASN A 63 -0.95 -11.08 -9.57
N ARG A 64 0.14 -10.53 -10.13
CA ARG A 64 0.37 -10.44 -11.59
C ARG A 64 -0.77 -9.75 -12.33
N ASN A 65 -1.30 -8.69 -11.76
CA ASN A 65 -2.44 -7.95 -12.30
C ASN A 65 -2.22 -6.43 -12.39
N LEU A 66 -0.98 -5.98 -12.18
CA LEU A 66 -0.58 -4.58 -12.29
C LEU A 66 0.32 -4.35 -13.51
N PHE A 67 1.50 -4.99 -13.55
CA PHE A 67 2.42 -4.85 -14.67
C PHE A 67 2.02 -5.71 -15.84
N THR A 68 2.05 -5.14 -17.04
CA THR A 68 2.00 -5.92 -18.27
C THR A 68 3.36 -6.61 -18.50
N LYS A 69 3.34 -7.67 -19.32
CA LYS A 69 4.56 -8.36 -19.75
C LYS A 69 5.61 -7.40 -20.32
N ALA A 70 5.19 -6.48 -21.18
CA ALA A 70 6.10 -5.51 -21.81
C ALA A 70 6.72 -4.53 -20.78
N GLU A 71 5.96 -4.09 -19.80
CA GLU A 71 6.46 -3.23 -18.71
C GLU A 71 7.46 -3.99 -17.84
N TYR A 72 7.14 -5.20 -17.43
CA TYR A 72 8.06 -6.04 -16.67
C TYR A 72 9.36 -6.32 -17.45
N GLU A 73 9.27 -6.70 -18.73
CA GLU A 73 10.43 -6.92 -19.58
C GLU A 73 11.29 -5.65 -19.73
N SER A 74 10.68 -4.47 -19.81
CA SER A 74 11.41 -3.20 -19.86
C SER A 74 12.20 -2.92 -18.58
N LEU A 75 11.72 -3.38 -17.42
CA LEU A 75 12.40 -3.26 -16.13
C LEU A 75 13.49 -4.32 -15.97
N CYS A 76 13.38 -5.49 -16.61
CA CYS A 76 14.35 -6.59 -16.48
C CYS A 76 15.77 -6.23 -16.92
N LYS A 77 15.94 -5.17 -17.73
CA LYS A 77 17.28 -4.64 -18.09
C LYS A 77 18.11 -4.23 -16.86
N HIS A 78 17.45 -3.92 -15.75
CA HIS A 78 18.09 -3.51 -14.50
C HIS A 78 18.38 -4.68 -13.56
N ARG A 79 17.83 -5.87 -13.80
CA ARG A 79 17.79 -7.00 -12.87
C ARG A 79 19.19 -7.46 -12.42
N LEU A 80 20.20 -7.33 -13.27
CA LEU A 80 21.60 -7.70 -13.00
C LEU A 80 22.51 -6.46 -12.80
N LEU A 81 21.94 -5.27 -12.63
CA LEU A 81 22.71 -4.02 -12.61
C LEU A 81 22.57 -3.22 -11.30
N LEU A 82 21.74 -3.69 -10.35
CA LEU A 82 21.49 -2.92 -9.11
C LEU A 82 22.75 -2.76 -8.26
N ASP A 83 23.59 -3.78 -8.17
CA ASP A 83 24.91 -3.70 -7.53
C ASP A 83 25.78 -2.62 -8.16
N ASN A 84 25.84 -2.57 -9.48
CA ASN A 84 26.59 -1.55 -10.24
C ASN A 84 26.05 -0.14 -9.98
N TYR A 85 24.72 0.01 -9.91
CA TYR A 85 24.09 1.30 -9.61
C TYR A 85 24.38 1.75 -8.18
N ILE A 86 24.34 0.83 -7.21
CA ILE A 86 24.66 1.11 -5.81
C ILE A 86 26.10 1.61 -5.68
N LEU A 87 27.06 0.91 -6.31
CA LEU A 87 28.47 1.27 -6.25
C LEU A 87 28.79 2.59 -6.93
N LYS A 88 28.01 2.97 -7.96
CA LYS A 88 28.18 4.21 -8.72
C LYS A 88 27.28 5.36 -8.26
N ASN A 89 26.42 5.12 -7.26
CA ASN A 89 25.36 6.05 -6.84
C ASN A 89 24.46 6.48 -8.03
N ASP A 90 24.10 5.52 -8.88
CA ASP A 90 23.26 5.71 -10.06
C ASP A 90 21.79 5.37 -9.77
N CYS A 91 20.89 6.28 -10.11
CA CYS A 91 19.46 6.16 -9.86
C CYS A 91 18.63 5.67 -11.05
N SER A 92 19.26 5.18 -12.10
CA SER A 92 18.57 4.80 -13.34
C SER A 92 17.43 3.81 -13.09
N PHE A 93 17.64 2.80 -12.22
CA PHE A 93 16.57 1.85 -11.87
C PHE A 93 15.37 2.54 -11.23
N MET A 94 15.59 3.32 -10.18
CA MET A 94 14.48 3.96 -9.46
C MET A 94 13.72 4.95 -10.33
N ASN A 95 14.39 5.69 -11.20
CA ASN A 95 13.77 6.62 -12.13
C ASN A 95 12.86 5.89 -13.14
N ASP A 96 13.38 4.84 -13.76
CA ASP A 96 12.63 4.03 -14.72
C ASP A 96 11.47 3.30 -14.04
N PHE A 97 11.72 2.73 -12.84
CA PHE A 97 10.72 2.01 -12.08
C PHE A 97 9.55 2.90 -11.66
N VAL A 98 9.81 4.07 -11.07
CA VAL A 98 8.78 5.02 -10.67
C VAL A 98 7.91 5.43 -11.85
N SER A 99 8.53 5.67 -13.00
CA SER A 99 7.81 6.05 -14.23
C SER A 99 6.89 4.93 -14.73
N VAL A 100 7.39 3.69 -14.79
CA VAL A 100 6.59 2.53 -15.22
C VAL A 100 5.49 2.22 -14.21
N TYR A 101 5.79 2.29 -12.93
CA TYR A 101 4.82 2.02 -11.86
C TYR A 101 3.69 3.04 -11.84
N GLN A 102 4.00 4.32 -12.03
CA GLN A 102 2.99 5.37 -12.13
C GLN A 102 2.03 5.10 -13.28
N LEU A 103 2.54 4.81 -14.47
CA LEU A 103 1.71 4.49 -15.64
C LEU A 103 0.82 3.25 -15.40
N ALA A 104 1.37 2.24 -14.72
CA ALA A 104 0.63 1.03 -14.36
C ALA A 104 -0.51 1.32 -13.38
N LEU A 105 -0.27 2.15 -12.34
CA LEU A 105 -1.30 2.58 -11.38
C LEU A 105 -2.39 3.43 -12.04
N GLU A 106 -2.01 4.38 -12.88
CA GLU A 106 -2.97 5.21 -13.62
C GLU A 106 -3.84 4.37 -14.58
N ARG A 107 -3.24 3.38 -15.25
CA ARG A 107 -4.00 2.41 -16.07
C ARG A 107 -4.98 1.64 -15.21
N LYS A 108 -4.56 1.12 -14.06
CA LYS A 108 -5.41 0.42 -13.11
C LYS A 108 -6.58 1.29 -12.65
N LYS A 109 -6.32 2.54 -12.30
CA LYS A 109 -7.35 3.52 -11.89
C LYS A 109 -8.40 3.70 -12.99
N ARG A 110 -7.97 4.05 -14.21
CA ARG A 110 -8.89 4.22 -15.37
C ARG A 110 -9.71 2.96 -15.65
N THR A 111 -9.09 1.78 -15.53
CA THR A 111 -9.79 0.50 -15.72
C THR A 111 -10.86 0.28 -14.66
N LEU A 112 -10.56 0.53 -13.39
CA LEU A 112 -11.52 0.39 -12.30
C LEU A 112 -12.68 1.39 -12.41
N GLU A 113 -12.40 2.66 -12.72
CA GLU A 113 -13.41 3.69 -12.97
C GLU A 113 -14.37 3.30 -14.11
N LYS A 114 -13.84 2.65 -15.15
CA LYS A 114 -14.67 2.11 -16.25
C LYS A 114 -15.56 0.96 -15.76
N ILE A 115 -14.98 -0.07 -15.12
CA ILE A 115 -15.68 -1.26 -14.65
C ILE A 115 -16.74 -0.92 -13.59
N GLN A 116 -16.52 0.11 -12.78
CA GLN A 116 -17.48 0.59 -11.79
C GLN A 116 -18.85 0.90 -12.37
N ASN A 117 -18.87 1.40 -13.62
CA ASN A 117 -20.10 1.78 -14.31
C ASN A 117 -20.71 0.66 -15.17
N GLU A 118 -20.08 -0.52 -15.22
CA GLU A 118 -20.58 -1.67 -15.98
C GLU A 118 -21.57 -2.50 -15.16
N VAL A 119 -22.48 -3.20 -15.86
CA VAL A 119 -23.25 -4.30 -15.29
C VAL A 119 -22.37 -5.55 -15.34
N LEU A 120 -22.13 -6.16 -14.17
CA LEU A 120 -21.27 -7.33 -14.06
C LEU A 120 -22.07 -8.62 -14.16
N ASP A 121 -21.57 -9.56 -14.98
CA ASP A 121 -22.12 -10.91 -15.11
C ASP A 121 -21.46 -11.86 -14.11
N TYR A 122 -22.21 -12.41 -13.19
CA TYR A 122 -21.74 -13.34 -12.15
C TYR A 122 -21.95 -14.82 -12.49
N ASN A 123 -22.53 -15.13 -13.66
CA ASN A 123 -22.80 -16.52 -14.08
C ASN A 123 -21.58 -17.19 -14.75
N SER A 124 -20.51 -16.46 -15.00
CA SER A 124 -19.33 -16.99 -15.66
C SER A 124 -18.50 -17.90 -14.74
N LYS A 125 -18.00 -19.03 -15.29
CA LYS A 125 -17.08 -19.94 -14.60
C LYS A 125 -15.63 -19.49 -14.75
N ASP A 126 -15.34 -18.27 -14.36
CA ASP A 126 -13.99 -17.71 -14.45
C ASP A 126 -13.11 -18.15 -13.29
N SER A 127 -11.80 -18.07 -13.50
CA SER A 127 -10.78 -18.23 -12.47
C SER A 127 -9.97 -16.96 -12.30
N VAL A 128 -9.53 -16.70 -11.07
CA VAL A 128 -8.66 -15.57 -10.70
C VAL A 128 -7.35 -16.11 -10.15
N ARG A 129 -6.24 -15.52 -10.55
CA ARG A 129 -4.92 -15.80 -9.93
C ARG A 129 -4.80 -15.07 -8.61
N PHE A 130 -4.36 -15.79 -7.59
CA PHE A 130 -3.95 -15.20 -6.32
C PHE A 130 -2.43 -15.11 -6.25
N SER A 131 -1.93 -14.27 -5.33
CA SER A 131 -0.51 -14.07 -5.07
C SER A 131 0.29 -15.38 -5.07
N LYS A 132 1.15 -15.55 -6.05
CA LYS A 132 2.05 -16.70 -6.19
C LYS A 132 3.36 -16.25 -6.83
N LYS A 133 4.46 -16.39 -6.12
CA LYS A 133 5.80 -16.13 -6.65
C LYS A 133 6.13 -16.91 -7.92
N ASN A 134 5.42 -18.01 -8.19
CA ASN A 134 5.67 -18.87 -9.35
C ASN A 134 4.88 -18.49 -10.60
N PHE A 135 3.98 -17.50 -10.54
CA PHE A 135 3.30 -17.04 -11.75
C PHE A 135 4.21 -16.09 -12.54
N PRO A 136 4.30 -16.28 -13.87
CA PRO A 136 5.07 -15.38 -14.71
C PRO A 136 4.35 -14.01 -14.84
N PHE A 137 5.10 -12.99 -15.22
CA PHE A 137 4.57 -11.69 -15.64
C PHE A 137 4.13 -11.80 -17.11
N ASP A 138 3.00 -12.42 -17.34
CA ASP A 138 2.47 -12.74 -18.68
C ASP A 138 1.24 -11.92 -19.08
N LEU A 139 0.84 -10.95 -18.27
CA LEU A 139 -0.31 -10.09 -18.53
C LEU A 139 -0.08 -9.23 -19.77
N VAL A 140 -0.89 -9.42 -20.80
CA VAL A 140 -0.87 -8.55 -21.98
C VAL A 140 -1.85 -7.37 -21.80
N ALA A 141 -1.52 -6.22 -22.42
CA ALA A 141 -2.31 -5.00 -22.26
C ALA A 141 -3.78 -5.16 -22.66
N THR A 142 -4.07 -5.96 -23.69
CA THR A 142 -5.43 -6.26 -24.16
C THR A 142 -6.27 -7.04 -23.15
N ASP A 143 -5.62 -7.82 -22.26
CA ASP A 143 -6.29 -8.63 -21.25
C ASP A 143 -6.47 -7.93 -19.91
N PHE A 144 -5.84 -6.78 -19.73
CA PHE A 144 -5.80 -6.06 -18.45
C PHE A 144 -7.21 -5.81 -17.88
N GLU A 145 -8.10 -5.26 -18.69
CA GLU A 145 -9.48 -4.98 -18.28
C GLU A 145 -10.26 -6.26 -17.96
N ARG A 146 -10.06 -7.32 -18.73
CA ARG A 146 -10.69 -8.64 -18.50
C ARG A 146 -10.24 -9.24 -17.16
N VAL A 147 -8.96 -9.16 -16.86
CA VAL A 147 -8.39 -9.65 -15.58
C VAL A 147 -8.97 -8.89 -14.40
N TRP A 148 -9.03 -7.56 -14.48
CA TRP A 148 -9.60 -6.74 -13.42
C TRP A 148 -11.10 -6.92 -13.24
N ARG A 149 -11.85 -7.11 -14.33
CA ARG A 149 -13.30 -7.43 -14.25
C ARG A 149 -13.55 -8.73 -13.49
N LYS A 150 -12.73 -9.76 -13.72
CA LYS A 150 -12.79 -11.02 -12.97
C LYS A 150 -12.47 -10.82 -11.50
N ARG A 151 -11.42 -10.08 -11.21
CA ARG A 151 -10.99 -9.82 -9.83
C ARG A 151 -12.07 -9.09 -9.04
N VAL A 152 -12.58 -7.99 -9.58
CA VAL A 152 -13.64 -7.20 -8.94
C VAL A 152 -14.91 -8.04 -8.69
N ARG A 153 -15.31 -8.88 -9.64
CA ARG A 153 -16.45 -9.79 -9.44
C ARG A 153 -16.23 -10.73 -8.26
N LEU A 154 -15.04 -11.32 -8.17
CA LEU A 154 -14.69 -12.18 -7.05
C LEU A 154 -14.78 -11.43 -5.73
N ASP A 155 -14.16 -10.25 -5.62
CA ASP A 155 -14.13 -9.49 -4.39
C ASP A 155 -15.55 -9.04 -3.95
N ILE A 156 -16.44 -8.72 -4.90
CA ILE A 156 -17.84 -8.42 -4.63
C ILE A 156 -18.57 -9.67 -4.08
N LEU A 157 -18.36 -10.85 -4.71
CA LEU A 157 -18.95 -12.08 -4.23
C LEU A 157 -18.41 -12.49 -2.86
N GLU A 158 -17.12 -12.30 -2.60
CA GLU A 158 -16.52 -12.53 -1.29
C GLU A 158 -17.11 -11.60 -0.23
N ASP A 159 -17.31 -10.31 -0.53
CA ASP A 159 -17.94 -9.38 0.43
C ASP A 159 -19.38 -9.77 0.73
N ILE A 160 -20.16 -10.20 -0.27
CA ILE A 160 -21.52 -10.72 -0.08
C ILE A 160 -21.51 -12.01 0.74
N SER A 161 -20.59 -12.93 0.49
CA SER A 161 -20.50 -14.23 1.18
C SER A 161 -20.22 -14.08 2.69
N LYS A 162 -19.56 -13.00 3.09
CA LYS A 162 -19.30 -12.68 4.50
C LYS A 162 -20.58 -12.34 5.29
N LEU A 163 -21.67 -12.00 4.59
CA LEU A 163 -22.96 -11.68 5.22
C LEU A 163 -23.77 -12.93 5.63
N GLY A 164 -23.43 -14.10 5.10
CA GLY A 164 -24.05 -15.37 5.44
C GLY A 164 -23.74 -16.46 4.42
N SER A 165 -23.83 -17.71 4.84
CA SER A 165 -23.59 -18.89 4.01
C SER A 165 -24.89 -19.48 3.42
N ASN A 166 -26.06 -18.95 3.77
CA ASN A 166 -27.34 -19.46 3.31
C ASN A 166 -27.75 -18.77 1.99
N LEU A 167 -27.64 -19.51 0.89
CA LEU A 167 -28.01 -19.06 -0.45
C LEU A 167 -29.48 -18.66 -0.56
N ASP A 168 -30.39 -19.33 0.17
CA ASP A 168 -31.83 -19.03 0.13
C ASP A 168 -32.14 -17.64 0.70
N SER A 169 -31.30 -17.14 1.63
CA SER A 169 -31.42 -15.79 2.17
C SER A 169 -30.72 -14.74 1.31
N ILE A 170 -29.67 -15.10 0.60
CA ILE A 170 -28.87 -14.19 -0.24
C ILE A 170 -29.54 -13.96 -1.60
N THR A 171 -30.01 -15.03 -2.26
CA THR A 171 -30.50 -14.98 -3.63
C THR A 171 -31.64 -13.99 -3.85
N PRO A 172 -32.67 -13.89 -2.99
CA PRO A 172 -33.76 -12.93 -3.18
C PRO A 172 -33.31 -11.47 -3.06
N HIS A 173 -32.20 -11.23 -2.36
CA HIS A 173 -31.68 -9.88 -2.07
C HIS A 173 -30.40 -9.56 -2.85
N PHE A 174 -29.95 -10.43 -3.74
CA PHE A 174 -28.66 -10.33 -4.42
C PHE A 174 -28.43 -8.97 -5.08
N ALA A 175 -29.38 -8.43 -5.82
CA ALA A 175 -29.22 -7.13 -6.50
C ALA A 175 -28.95 -5.96 -5.51
N LYS A 176 -29.57 -5.98 -4.33
CA LYS A 176 -29.33 -4.98 -3.28
C LYS A 176 -27.97 -5.17 -2.63
N LEU A 177 -27.60 -6.43 -2.35
CA LEU A 177 -26.31 -6.79 -1.76
C LEU A 177 -25.16 -6.49 -2.71
N GLU A 178 -25.32 -6.85 -4.00
CA GLU A 178 -24.36 -6.54 -5.05
C GLU A 178 -24.08 -5.05 -5.17
N LYS A 179 -25.13 -4.23 -5.21
CA LYS A 179 -24.98 -2.78 -5.29
C LYS A 179 -24.16 -2.22 -4.11
N ALA A 180 -24.40 -2.70 -2.90
CA ALA A 180 -23.69 -2.26 -1.70
C ALA A 180 -22.23 -2.76 -1.70
N ALA A 181 -22.01 -4.05 -1.96
CA ALA A 181 -20.68 -4.65 -2.04
C ALA A 181 -19.85 -4.04 -3.15
N LYS A 182 -20.44 -3.81 -4.33
CA LYS A 182 -19.80 -3.14 -5.45
C LYS A 182 -19.32 -1.75 -5.08
N ALA A 183 -20.18 -0.93 -4.46
CA ALA A 183 -19.80 0.41 -4.01
C ALA A 183 -18.60 0.36 -3.06
N LYS A 184 -18.63 -0.52 -2.06
CA LYS A 184 -17.57 -0.71 -1.07
C LYS A 184 -16.24 -1.17 -1.72
N VAL A 185 -16.28 -2.15 -2.61
CA VAL A 185 -15.10 -2.68 -3.30
C VAL A 185 -14.42 -1.60 -4.14
N PHE A 186 -15.19 -0.86 -4.95
CA PHE A 186 -14.62 0.21 -5.76
C PHE A 186 -14.13 1.40 -4.93
N GLU A 187 -14.84 1.80 -3.88
CA GLU A 187 -14.39 2.82 -2.94
C GLU A 187 -13.02 2.44 -2.37
N THR A 188 -12.86 1.21 -1.88
CA THR A 188 -11.60 0.70 -1.32
C THR A 188 -10.47 0.73 -2.36
N TYR A 189 -10.71 0.23 -3.57
CA TYR A 189 -9.68 0.21 -4.62
C TYR A 189 -9.27 1.60 -5.06
N LEU A 190 -10.24 2.47 -5.35
CA LEU A 190 -9.97 3.81 -5.86
C LEU A 190 -9.33 4.70 -4.77
N CYS A 191 -9.77 4.54 -3.53
CA CYS A 191 -9.19 5.26 -2.41
C CYS A 191 -7.72 4.89 -2.19
N LYS A 192 -7.38 3.59 -2.19
CA LYS A 192 -5.98 3.12 -2.10
C LYS A 192 -5.13 3.64 -3.26
N LEU A 193 -5.65 3.61 -4.49
CA LEU A 193 -4.93 4.13 -5.65
C LEU A 193 -4.70 5.64 -5.56
N ASN A 194 -5.74 6.40 -5.18
CA ASN A 194 -5.63 7.84 -5.03
C ASN A 194 -4.65 8.21 -3.91
N SER A 195 -4.64 7.51 -2.78
CA SER A 195 -3.69 7.78 -1.69
C SER A 195 -2.22 7.63 -2.11
N ILE A 196 -1.95 6.71 -3.04
CA ILE A 196 -0.59 6.50 -3.59
C ILE A 196 -0.28 7.54 -4.67
N LEU A 197 -1.20 7.73 -5.63
CA LEU A 197 -0.99 8.63 -6.77
C LEU A 197 -0.95 10.11 -6.37
N ASP A 198 -1.75 10.50 -5.38
CA ASP A 198 -1.87 11.88 -4.89
C ASP A 198 -0.94 12.17 -3.69
N SER A 199 0.02 11.27 -3.40
CA SER A 199 0.96 11.46 -2.31
C SER A 199 1.74 12.77 -2.45
N LYS A 200 1.66 13.65 -1.44
CA LYS A 200 2.38 14.92 -1.40
C LYS A 200 3.91 14.74 -1.41
N LYS A 201 4.39 13.60 -0.93
CA LYS A 201 5.82 13.26 -0.91
C LYS A 201 6.27 12.65 -2.25
N GLY A 202 5.32 12.29 -3.12
CA GLY A 202 5.55 11.69 -4.43
C GLY A 202 5.82 10.19 -4.39
N LEU A 203 5.55 9.53 -5.50
CA LEU A 203 5.58 8.07 -5.64
C LEU A 203 6.97 7.46 -5.32
N GLY A 204 8.05 8.14 -5.69
CA GLY A 204 9.40 7.68 -5.37
C GLY A 204 9.68 7.61 -3.87
N TYR A 205 9.09 8.52 -3.08
CA TYR A 205 9.20 8.48 -1.63
C TYR A 205 8.38 7.33 -1.01
N GLU A 206 7.19 7.07 -1.52
CA GLU A 206 6.34 5.97 -1.04
C GLU A 206 7.01 4.61 -1.27
N LEU A 207 7.73 4.45 -2.38
CA LEU A 207 8.46 3.23 -2.71
C LEU A 207 9.81 3.08 -1.99
N GLN A 208 10.35 4.20 -1.47
CA GLN A 208 11.70 4.23 -0.87
C GLN A 208 11.84 3.27 0.30
N ASN A 209 10.90 3.26 1.23
CA ASN A 209 10.99 2.44 2.44
C ASN A 209 11.02 0.95 2.10
N ASP A 210 10.13 0.51 1.22
CA ASP A 210 10.07 -0.90 0.80
C ASP A 210 11.35 -1.31 0.09
N PHE A 211 11.84 -0.48 -0.84
CA PHE A 211 13.06 -0.75 -1.57
C PHE A 211 14.29 -0.85 -0.65
N LEU A 212 14.46 0.10 0.26
CA LEU A 212 15.57 0.11 1.21
C LEU A 212 15.50 -1.04 2.22
N ASN A 213 14.29 -1.43 2.68
CA ASN A 213 14.12 -2.57 3.56
C ASN A 213 14.42 -3.89 2.85
N ILE A 214 14.01 -4.05 1.60
CA ILE A 214 14.34 -5.24 0.81
C ILE A 214 15.85 -5.34 0.60
N PHE A 215 16.52 -4.22 0.33
CA PHE A 215 17.97 -4.17 0.25
C PHE A 215 18.63 -4.62 1.56
N CYS A 216 18.18 -4.09 2.70
CA CYS A 216 18.70 -4.48 4.02
C CYS A 216 18.46 -5.95 4.32
N ALA A 217 17.29 -6.49 4.01
CA ALA A 217 16.93 -7.88 4.24
C ALA A 217 17.77 -8.89 3.43
N TYR A 218 18.43 -8.46 2.37
CA TYR A 218 19.39 -9.30 1.65
C TYR A 218 20.55 -9.74 2.55
N PHE A 219 21.06 -8.85 3.39
CA PHE A 219 22.19 -9.12 4.27
C PHE A 219 21.76 -9.98 5.46
N ASP A 220 20.67 -9.59 6.12
CA ASP A 220 20.14 -10.28 7.30
C ASP A 220 18.64 -9.96 7.46
N PRO A 221 17.78 -10.97 7.78
CA PRO A 221 16.35 -10.74 8.00
C PRO A 221 16.02 -9.75 9.12
N HIS A 222 16.96 -9.44 10.01
CA HIS A 222 16.78 -8.51 11.13
C HIS A 222 17.38 -7.13 10.85
N THR A 223 18.06 -6.96 9.72
CA THR A 223 18.58 -5.64 9.29
C THR A 223 17.47 -4.87 8.60
N ASN A 224 17.04 -3.75 9.21
CA ASN A 224 15.94 -2.93 8.72
C ASN A 224 16.37 -1.47 8.55
N TYR A 225 15.81 -0.83 7.54
CA TYR A 225 15.86 0.62 7.39
C TYR A 225 14.66 1.26 8.07
N PHE A 226 14.91 2.25 8.92
CA PHE A 226 13.87 3.08 9.49
C PHE A 226 13.94 4.48 8.90
N SER A 227 12.91 4.90 8.19
CA SER A 227 12.71 6.34 7.92
C SER A 227 12.60 7.11 9.23
N LEU A 228 12.75 8.43 9.19
CA LEU A 228 12.60 9.25 10.40
C LEU A 228 11.23 9.03 11.05
N ASP A 229 10.18 8.96 10.23
CA ASP A 229 8.81 8.76 10.70
C ASP A 229 8.63 7.35 11.31
N ALA A 230 9.12 6.30 10.63
CA ALA A 230 9.10 4.93 11.13
C ALA A 230 9.94 4.76 12.42
N LYS A 231 11.09 5.45 12.51
CA LYS A 231 11.91 5.50 13.73
C LYS A 231 11.13 6.09 14.90
N THR A 232 10.44 7.20 14.67
CA THR A 232 9.63 7.85 15.71
C THR A 232 8.54 6.92 16.22
N SER A 233 7.80 6.27 15.32
CA SER A 233 6.77 5.28 15.68
C SER A 233 7.36 4.08 16.43
N PHE A 234 8.51 3.57 16.00
CA PHE A 234 9.20 2.47 16.67
C PHE A 234 9.65 2.85 18.07
N MET A 235 10.26 4.02 18.24
CA MET A 235 10.70 4.54 19.54
C MET A 235 9.52 4.80 20.47
N SER A 236 8.40 5.31 19.97
CA SER A 236 7.17 5.48 20.74
C SER A 236 6.61 4.14 21.24
N ASN A 237 6.67 3.11 20.42
CA ASN A 237 6.24 1.76 20.81
C ASN A 237 7.14 1.11 21.88
N LEU A 238 8.42 1.46 21.91
CA LEU A 238 9.36 1.00 22.95
C LEU A 238 9.32 1.86 24.22
N SER A 239 8.82 3.09 24.13
CA SER A 239 8.76 4.02 25.24
C SER A 239 7.57 3.70 26.15
N THR A 240 7.85 3.53 27.43
CA THR A 240 6.81 3.41 28.46
C THR A 240 6.07 4.72 28.75
N SER A 241 6.59 5.85 28.24
CA SER A 241 6.04 7.20 28.40
C SER A 241 5.45 7.78 27.12
N GLY A 242 5.39 7.02 26.02
CA GLY A 242 4.85 7.48 24.74
C GLY A 242 3.33 7.71 24.78
N LEU A 243 2.87 8.66 23.95
CA LEU A 243 1.44 8.85 23.71
C LEU A 243 0.86 7.55 23.10
N SER A 244 -0.11 6.96 23.75
CA SER A 244 -0.79 5.75 23.31
C SER A 244 -2.30 5.95 23.44
N LEU A 245 -3.05 5.46 22.44
CA LEU A 245 -4.50 5.43 22.53
C LEU A 245 -5.00 4.45 23.62
N GLY A 246 -4.13 3.58 24.13
CA GLY A 246 -4.49 2.58 25.11
C GLY A 246 -5.37 1.46 24.53
N LEU A 247 -5.16 1.12 23.28
CA LEU A 247 -5.81 -0.01 22.60
C LEU A 247 -4.83 -0.72 21.67
N ASN A 248 -5.05 -2.02 21.52
CA ASN A 248 -4.38 -2.85 20.53
C ASN A 248 -5.36 -3.18 19.40
N VAL A 249 -4.87 -3.28 18.17
CA VAL A 249 -5.68 -3.59 17.00
C VAL A 249 -5.14 -4.83 16.28
N THR A 250 -6.03 -5.52 15.57
CA THR A 250 -5.68 -6.65 14.69
C THR A 250 -6.58 -6.62 13.47
N LEU A 251 -6.22 -7.41 12.45
CA LEU A 251 -7.10 -7.65 11.31
C LEU A 251 -8.03 -8.80 11.65
N ASN A 252 -9.33 -8.62 11.36
CA ASN A 252 -10.29 -9.71 11.41
C ASN A 252 -10.27 -10.53 10.09
N GLU A 253 -11.12 -11.54 9.98
CA GLU A 253 -11.26 -12.39 8.78
C GLU A 253 -11.72 -11.62 7.53
N LYS A 254 -12.26 -10.41 7.72
CA LYS A 254 -12.69 -9.51 6.64
C LYS A 254 -11.61 -8.49 6.25
N GLU A 255 -10.40 -8.64 6.80
CA GLU A 255 -9.30 -7.68 6.64
C GLU A 255 -9.63 -6.25 7.16
N GLU A 256 -10.59 -6.15 8.11
CA GLU A 256 -10.91 -4.89 8.78
C GLU A 256 -10.07 -4.74 10.04
N ILE A 257 -9.62 -3.52 10.34
CA ILE A 257 -8.91 -3.23 11.59
C ILE A 257 -9.91 -3.19 12.73
N VAL A 258 -9.76 -4.12 13.67
CA VAL A 258 -10.62 -4.23 14.85
C VAL A 258 -9.83 -4.06 16.14
N VAL A 259 -10.50 -3.56 17.17
CA VAL A 259 -9.94 -3.49 18.52
C VAL A 259 -9.80 -4.89 19.09
N SER A 260 -8.57 -5.34 19.32
CA SER A 260 -8.29 -6.67 19.91
C SER A 260 -8.26 -6.62 21.43
N GLU A 261 -7.76 -5.51 22.00
CA GLU A 261 -7.61 -5.33 23.45
C GLU A 261 -7.67 -3.86 23.82
N ILE A 262 -8.19 -3.54 25.01
CA ILE A 262 -8.17 -2.20 25.59
C ILE A 262 -7.32 -2.25 26.86
N VAL A 263 -6.35 -1.34 26.94
CA VAL A 263 -5.46 -1.24 28.09
C VAL A 263 -6.21 -0.60 29.26
N PRO A 264 -6.38 -1.30 30.40
CA PRO A 264 -7.11 -0.77 31.55
C PRO A 264 -6.47 0.55 32.05
N GLY A 265 -7.31 1.56 32.28
CA GLY A 265 -6.88 2.89 32.70
C GLY A 265 -6.29 3.78 31.60
N GLY A 266 -6.14 3.26 30.38
CA GLY A 266 -5.69 3.99 29.20
C GLY A 266 -6.72 5.00 28.66
N PRO A 267 -6.32 5.85 27.69
CA PRO A 267 -7.24 6.83 27.09
C PRO A 267 -8.52 6.19 26.52
N ALA A 268 -8.40 5.10 25.75
CA ALA A 268 -9.54 4.39 25.19
C ALA A 268 -10.49 3.86 26.27
N ASP A 269 -9.95 3.24 27.35
CA ASP A 269 -10.75 2.74 28.47
C ASP A 269 -11.49 3.87 29.20
N LYS A 270 -10.88 5.03 29.35
CA LYS A 270 -11.50 6.20 29.99
C LYS A 270 -12.71 6.72 29.22
N THR A 271 -12.78 6.54 27.93
CA THR A 271 -13.97 6.94 27.14
C THR A 271 -15.19 6.12 27.49
N LYS A 272 -15.03 4.84 27.88
CA LYS A 272 -16.08 3.85 28.09
C LYS A 272 -16.99 3.62 26.86
N LYS A 273 -16.47 4.03 25.67
CA LYS A 273 -17.23 3.97 24.42
C LYS A 273 -16.66 2.95 23.43
N ILE A 274 -15.41 2.52 23.65
CA ILE A 274 -14.71 1.54 22.79
C ILE A 274 -14.81 0.17 23.45
N GLU A 275 -15.04 -0.87 22.65
CA GLU A 275 -15.13 -2.26 23.09
C GLU A 275 -14.27 -3.15 22.18
N LYS A 276 -13.93 -4.31 22.69
CA LYS A 276 -13.27 -5.35 21.89
C LYS A 276 -14.17 -5.74 20.71
N ASP A 277 -13.52 -5.93 19.53
CA ASP A 277 -14.11 -6.26 18.24
C ASP A 277 -14.87 -5.10 17.56
N ASP A 278 -14.80 -3.87 18.11
CA ASP A 278 -15.22 -2.68 17.38
C ASP A 278 -14.34 -2.49 16.14
N VAL A 279 -14.94 -2.16 15.00
CA VAL A 279 -14.21 -1.91 13.74
C VAL A 279 -13.83 -0.44 13.67
N ILE A 280 -12.54 -0.13 13.42
CA ILE A 280 -12.08 1.23 13.22
C ILE A 280 -12.25 1.58 11.74
N LEU A 281 -13.12 2.55 11.44
CA LEU A 281 -13.42 2.97 10.08
C LEU A 281 -12.58 4.17 9.64
N LYS A 282 -12.36 5.12 10.55
CA LYS A 282 -11.64 6.37 10.26
C LYS A 282 -10.85 6.84 11.48
N VAL A 283 -9.71 7.45 11.21
CA VAL A 283 -8.87 8.14 12.20
C VAL A 283 -8.70 9.58 11.76
N SER A 284 -8.89 10.53 12.65
CA SER A 284 -8.72 11.96 12.38
C SER A 284 -8.07 12.69 13.56
N ASN A 285 -7.48 13.86 13.30
CA ASN A 285 -6.92 14.75 14.30
C ASN A 285 -7.59 16.13 14.26
N LYS A 286 -7.30 16.96 15.27
CA LYS A 286 -7.81 18.35 15.33
C LYS A 286 -7.34 19.27 14.21
N LYS A 287 -6.28 18.89 13.48
CA LYS A 287 -5.73 19.66 12.35
C LYS A 287 -6.48 19.43 11.05
N GLY A 288 -7.49 18.56 11.06
CA GLY A 288 -8.28 18.21 9.89
C GLY A 288 -7.61 17.17 8.98
N GLU A 289 -6.55 16.50 9.46
CA GLU A 289 -6.01 15.32 8.78
C GLU A 289 -6.91 14.14 9.14
N GLU A 290 -7.40 13.43 8.13
CA GLU A 290 -8.23 12.25 8.32
C GLU A 290 -7.89 11.16 7.32
N TYR A 291 -7.98 9.93 7.78
CA TYR A 291 -7.75 8.74 6.97
C TYR A 291 -8.86 7.72 7.19
N LEU A 292 -9.46 7.28 6.08
CA LEU A 292 -10.28 6.06 6.09
C LEU A 292 -9.33 4.87 6.23
N VAL A 293 -9.54 4.06 7.25
CA VAL A 293 -8.66 2.94 7.60
C VAL A 293 -8.60 1.89 6.49
N SER A 294 -9.70 1.71 5.75
CA SER A 294 -9.77 0.81 4.59
C SER A 294 -8.89 1.26 3.40
N CYS A 295 -8.46 2.50 3.38
CA CYS A 295 -7.75 3.09 2.23
C CYS A 295 -6.33 3.53 2.54
N ALA A 296 -6.03 3.85 3.79
CA ALA A 296 -4.72 4.35 4.17
C ALA A 296 -3.76 3.20 4.51
N PRO A 297 -2.48 3.29 4.14
CA PRO A 297 -1.45 2.41 4.69
C PRO A 297 -1.42 2.52 6.21
N LEU A 298 -1.18 1.39 6.91
CA LEU A 298 -1.06 1.35 8.37
C LEU A 298 -0.02 2.34 8.90
N GLU A 299 1.04 2.57 8.16
CA GLU A 299 2.07 3.56 8.48
C GLU A 299 1.53 4.98 8.57
N LYS A 300 0.68 5.38 7.62
CA LYS A 300 0.02 6.71 7.64
C LYS A 300 -0.91 6.87 8.83
N ILE A 301 -1.64 5.81 9.17
CA ILE A 301 -2.50 5.78 10.36
C ILE A 301 -1.62 5.86 11.62
N GLY A 302 -0.52 5.11 11.64
CA GLY A 302 0.46 5.15 12.72
C GLY A 302 1.10 6.54 12.88
N GLU A 303 1.53 7.16 11.79
CA GLU A 303 2.07 8.54 11.79
C GLU A 303 1.06 9.52 12.42
N LEU A 304 -0.23 9.41 12.10
CA LEU A 304 -1.25 10.27 12.67
C LEU A 304 -1.45 10.01 14.17
N ILE A 305 -1.49 8.75 14.58
CA ILE A 305 -1.76 8.33 15.97
C ILE A 305 -0.58 8.67 16.89
N PHE A 306 0.65 8.39 16.43
CA PHE A 306 1.86 8.51 17.27
C PHE A 306 2.63 9.82 17.09
N SER A 307 2.10 10.78 16.32
CA SER A 307 2.72 12.09 16.19
C SER A 307 2.60 12.86 17.49
N ASP A 308 3.73 13.27 18.06
CA ASP A 308 3.79 14.17 19.25
C ASP A 308 3.07 15.51 19.02
N ALA A 309 2.78 15.84 17.76
CA ALA A 309 2.03 17.03 17.38
C ALA A 309 0.51 16.87 17.57
N ASN A 310 0.01 15.67 17.88
CA ASN A 310 -1.41 15.35 18.01
C ASN A 310 -1.76 15.02 19.46
N GLU A 311 -2.26 16.02 20.18
CA GLU A 311 -2.74 15.83 21.57
C GLU A 311 -4.06 15.08 21.67
N GLN A 312 -4.80 15.00 20.56
CA GLN A 312 -6.10 14.35 20.49
C GLN A 312 -6.34 13.72 19.11
N ILE A 313 -6.80 12.48 19.15
CA ILE A 313 -7.22 11.68 17.98
C ILE A 313 -8.70 11.36 18.15
N GLU A 314 -9.45 11.50 17.07
CA GLU A 314 -10.84 11.04 16.97
C GLU A 314 -10.89 9.76 16.14
N LEU A 315 -11.54 8.73 16.67
CA LEU A 315 -11.79 7.47 15.98
C LEU A 315 -13.26 7.39 15.59
N THR A 316 -13.54 7.14 14.30
CA THR A 316 -14.89 6.70 13.91
C THR A 316 -14.92 5.18 13.94
N ILE A 317 -15.74 4.62 14.79
CA ILE A 317 -15.85 3.17 14.97
C ILE A 317 -17.23 2.64 14.60
N GLN A 318 -17.27 1.40 14.16
CA GLN A 318 -18.51 0.63 13.98
C GLN A 318 -18.60 -0.42 15.09
N LYS A 319 -19.68 -0.37 15.85
CA LYS A 319 -20.04 -1.33 16.88
C LYS A 319 -20.50 -2.67 16.29
N LYS A 320 -20.46 -3.74 17.07
CA LYS A 320 -20.98 -5.07 16.68
C LYS A 320 -22.43 -5.05 16.18
N ASN A 321 -23.25 -4.13 16.68
CA ASN A 321 -24.63 -3.94 16.25
C ASN A 321 -24.76 -3.12 14.95
N GLY A 322 -23.66 -2.74 14.31
CA GLY A 322 -23.63 -1.94 13.09
C GLY A 322 -23.71 -0.42 13.30
N ASN A 323 -23.88 0.05 14.54
CA ASN A 323 -23.93 1.49 14.83
C ASN A 323 -22.54 2.13 14.63
N ILE A 324 -22.49 3.27 13.93
CA ILE A 324 -21.27 4.02 13.65
C ILE A 324 -21.28 5.29 14.49
N GLN A 325 -20.17 5.55 15.19
CA GLN A 325 -20.05 6.74 16.03
C GLN A 325 -18.59 7.25 16.12
N PRO A 326 -18.38 8.59 16.22
CA PRO A 326 -17.10 9.16 16.55
C PRO A 326 -16.82 9.09 18.05
N ILE A 327 -15.55 8.93 18.40
CA ILE A 327 -15.08 8.85 19.80
C ILE A 327 -13.78 9.63 19.95
#